data_83647ecf58254615051b4048282ef32c
#
_entry.id   83647ecf58254615051b4048282ef32c
#
_cell.length_a   1.000
_cell.length_b   1.000
_cell.length_c   1.000
_cell.angle_alpha   90.00
_cell.angle_beta   90.00
_cell.angle_gamma   90.00
#
_symmetry.space_group_name_H-M   'P 1'
#
loop_
_entity.id
_entity.type
_entity.pdbx_description
1 polymer ?
#
loop_
_entity_poly.entity_id
_entity_poly.type
_entity_poly.pdbx_seq_one_letter_code
_entity_poly.pdbx_strand_id
1 'polypeptide(L)'
;RDANRFLGFTAQQTLDYTQSLYEKKLVTYPRTDSRFLTEDMENMIPDLAGKMAAKFGYTRKMAVYPKQVINNSKVSDHHAIIPTVNVVDADFGELPSGEQKVLSLITARLLSALGNPAVRNEVDVEFTCADTVFRAKAKNIREKGWRDIQEWIMGGSAESTDSENDRKEKSENADMLACIATLTNGKSYPLQNPKMEEGKTTPKKHFTDVIFCERKEWIGIEERSS
;
A
#
# COMPACT_ATOMS: atom_id res chain seq x y z
N ARG A 1 -8.00 1.31 7.30
CA ARG A 1 -6.60 0.88 7.61
C ARG A 1 -5.58 1.85 7.02
N ASP A 2 -5.62 2.09 5.73
CA ASP A 2 -4.67 2.96 5.04
C ASP A 2 -4.74 4.40 5.54
N ALA A 3 -5.93 4.94 5.81
CA ALA A 3 -6.09 6.26 6.40
C ALA A 3 -5.44 6.38 7.79
N ASN A 4 -5.56 5.35 8.62
CA ASN A 4 -4.85 5.31 9.90
C ASN A 4 -3.34 5.21 9.69
N ARG A 5 -2.87 4.31 8.81
CA ARG A 5 -1.45 4.09 8.54
C ARG A 5 -0.75 5.32 7.98
N PHE A 6 -1.35 5.98 6.98
CA PHE A 6 -0.70 7.08 6.23
C PHE A 6 -1.06 8.47 6.75
N LEU A 7 -2.25 8.62 7.35
CA LEU A 7 -2.80 9.91 7.74
C LEU A 7 -2.98 10.06 9.25
N GLY A 8 -2.85 8.97 10.01
CA GLY A 8 -3.06 8.95 11.46
C GLY A 8 -4.53 9.09 11.88
N PHE A 9 -5.49 8.92 10.95
CA PHE A 9 -6.90 9.07 11.25
C PHE A 9 -7.46 7.84 11.96
N THR A 10 -8.38 8.06 12.89
CA THR A 10 -9.18 6.99 13.49
C THR A 10 -10.16 6.40 12.48
N ALA A 11 -10.73 5.23 12.77
CA ALA A 11 -11.77 4.64 11.94
C ALA A 11 -12.98 5.58 11.80
N GLN A 12 -13.41 6.22 12.90
CA GLN A 12 -14.52 7.16 12.88
C GLN A 12 -14.23 8.39 12.02
N GLN A 13 -13.08 9.03 12.20
CA GLN A 13 -12.68 10.17 11.38
C GLN A 13 -12.64 9.82 9.89
N THR A 14 -12.11 8.64 9.56
CA THR A 14 -12.07 8.15 8.17
C THR A 14 -13.47 7.99 7.60
N LEU A 15 -14.39 7.42 8.37
CA LEU A 15 -15.78 7.23 7.96
C LEU A 15 -16.47 8.59 7.76
N ASP A 16 -16.33 9.52 8.71
CA ASP A 16 -16.96 10.84 8.66
C ASP A 16 -16.48 11.64 7.43
N TYR A 17 -15.18 11.67 7.15
CA TYR A 17 -14.65 12.33 5.96
C TYR A 17 -15.11 11.66 4.66
N THR A 18 -15.16 10.33 4.63
CA THR A 18 -15.62 9.62 3.44
C THR A 18 -17.11 9.81 3.21
N GLN A 19 -17.92 9.83 4.28
CA GLN A 19 -19.35 10.13 4.21
C GLN A 19 -19.60 11.55 3.68
N SER A 20 -18.87 12.54 4.18
CA SER A 20 -18.97 13.93 3.70
C SER A 20 -18.58 14.05 2.22
N LEU A 21 -17.52 13.36 1.78
CA LEU A 21 -17.14 13.30 0.36
C LEU A 21 -18.21 12.65 -0.52
N TYR A 22 -18.89 11.62 -0.01
CA TYR A 22 -20.02 10.98 -0.70
C TYR A 22 -21.21 11.94 -0.84
N GLU A 23 -21.59 12.65 0.22
CA GLU A 23 -22.67 13.65 0.20
C GLU A 23 -22.38 14.79 -0.78
N LYS A 24 -21.10 15.16 -0.93
CA LYS A 24 -20.61 16.09 -1.97
C LYS A 24 -20.51 15.43 -3.35
N LYS A 25 -20.87 14.17 -3.50
CA LYS A 25 -20.80 13.38 -4.75
C LYS A 25 -19.39 13.25 -5.34
N LEU A 26 -18.35 13.34 -4.50
CA LEU A 26 -16.95 13.24 -4.93
C LEU A 26 -16.42 11.81 -4.88
N VAL A 27 -17.04 10.94 -4.08
CA VAL A 27 -16.74 9.50 -4.04
C VAL A 27 -18.01 8.68 -4.11
N THR A 28 -17.89 7.40 -4.43
CA THR A 28 -18.99 6.43 -4.42
C THR A 28 -19.36 6.03 -2.98
N TYR A 29 -20.42 5.25 -2.81
CA TYR A 29 -20.98 4.90 -1.51
C TYR A 29 -19.95 4.30 -0.57
N PRO A 30 -19.78 4.85 0.66
CA PRO A 30 -18.65 4.50 1.53
C PRO A 30 -18.84 3.22 2.34
N ARG A 31 -20.08 2.76 2.55
CA ARG A 31 -20.36 1.56 3.33
C ARG A 31 -20.39 0.34 2.43
N THR A 32 -19.22 -0.17 2.10
CA THR A 32 -19.03 -1.37 1.29
C THR A 32 -17.89 -2.20 1.85
N ASP A 33 -18.02 -3.50 1.75
CA ASP A 33 -17.00 -4.49 2.04
C ASP A 33 -16.16 -4.85 0.80
N SER A 34 -16.66 -4.49 -0.41
CA SER A 34 -16.00 -4.82 -1.66
C SER A 34 -14.76 -3.97 -1.91
N ARG A 35 -13.76 -4.63 -2.48
CA ARG A 35 -12.52 -4.00 -3.02
C ARG A 35 -12.48 -4.07 -4.55
N PHE A 36 -13.57 -4.50 -5.17
CA PHE A 36 -13.68 -4.73 -6.61
C PHE A 36 -14.74 -3.85 -7.24
N LEU A 37 -14.62 -3.67 -8.55
CA LEU A 37 -15.58 -2.98 -9.40
C LEU A 37 -16.38 -4.01 -10.22
N THR A 38 -17.48 -3.58 -10.81
CA THR A 38 -18.33 -4.40 -11.66
C THR A 38 -17.96 -4.28 -13.15
N GLU A 39 -18.33 -5.27 -13.95
CA GLU A 39 -17.98 -5.34 -15.39
C GLU A 39 -18.54 -4.17 -16.21
N ASP A 40 -19.72 -3.65 -15.86
CA ASP A 40 -20.33 -2.49 -16.50
C ASP A 40 -19.47 -1.21 -16.38
N MET A 41 -18.61 -1.16 -15.38
CA MET A 41 -17.68 -0.05 -15.15
C MET A 41 -16.39 -0.13 -16.00
N GLU A 42 -16.08 -1.28 -16.64
CA GLU A 42 -14.80 -1.51 -17.33
C GLU A 42 -14.46 -0.41 -18.33
N ASN A 43 -15.45 0.01 -19.12
CA ASN A 43 -15.23 0.98 -20.19
C ASN A 43 -15.01 2.41 -19.69
N MET A 44 -15.54 2.77 -18.51
CA MET A 44 -15.41 4.12 -17.96
C MET A 44 -14.11 4.32 -17.16
N ILE A 45 -13.53 3.25 -16.64
CA ILE A 45 -12.35 3.31 -15.74
C ILE A 45 -11.14 3.97 -16.39
N PRO A 46 -10.76 3.71 -17.66
CA PRO A 46 -9.61 4.37 -18.26
C PRO A 46 -9.76 5.89 -18.35
N ASP A 47 -10.95 6.39 -18.72
CA ASP A 47 -11.25 7.81 -18.78
C ASP A 47 -11.21 8.44 -17.38
N LEU A 48 -11.86 7.83 -16.41
CA LEU A 48 -11.83 8.27 -15.02
C LEU A 48 -10.39 8.31 -14.47
N ALA A 49 -9.60 7.27 -14.72
CA ALA A 49 -8.21 7.21 -14.27
C ALA A 49 -7.36 8.34 -14.89
N GLY A 50 -7.53 8.61 -16.17
CA GLY A 50 -6.86 9.72 -16.87
C GLY A 50 -7.21 11.07 -16.26
N LYS A 51 -8.50 11.33 -16.01
CA LYS A 51 -9.00 12.55 -15.38
C LYS A 51 -8.46 12.72 -13.96
N MET A 52 -8.46 11.66 -13.17
CA MET A 52 -7.92 11.67 -11.81
C MET A 52 -6.42 11.91 -11.80
N ALA A 53 -5.65 11.25 -12.66
CA ALA A 53 -4.23 11.47 -12.80
C ALA A 53 -3.91 12.95 -13.11
N ALA A 54 -4.63 13.54 -14.07
CA ALA A 54 -4.48 14.96 -14.43
C ALA A 54 -4.84 15.89 -13.26
N LYS A 55 -5.98 15.66 -12.59
CA LYS A 55 -6.44 16.49 -11.44
C LYS A 55 -5.46 16.50 -10.28
N PHE A 56 -4.83 15.35 -10.01
CA PHE A 56 -3.82 15.21 -8.96
C PHE A 56 -2.37 15.47 -9.43
N GLY A 57 -2.21 16.01 -10.65
CA GLY A 57 -0.90 16.40 -11.18
C GLY A 57 0.04 15.25 -11.51
N TYR A 58 -0.46 14.01 -11.60
CA TYR A 58 0.37 12.88 -12.00
C TYR A 58 0.59 12.89 -13.52
N THR A 59 1.76 13.38 -13.94
CA THR A 59 2.11 13.60 -15.35
C THR A 59 2.89 12.45 -15.98
N ARG A 60 3.25 11.43 -15.20
CA ARG A 60 4.03 10.30 -15.70
C ARG A 60 3.13 9.35 -16.50
N LYS A 61 3.73 8.67 -17.48
CA LYS A 61 3.00 7.67 -18.28
C LYS A 61 2.54 6.52 -17.38
N MET A 62 1.25 6.30 -17.34
CA MET A 62 0.61 5.23 -16.58
C MET A 62 -0.09 4.28 -17.56
N ALA A 63 0.19 2.99 -17.46
CA ALA A 63 -0.68 1.99 -18.08
C ALA A 63 -1.88 1.74 -17.16
N VAL A 64 -3.05 1.53 -17.76
CA VAL A 64 -4.31 1.30 -17.05
C VAL A 64 -4.84 -0.09 -17.40
N TYR A 65 -4.97 -0.94 -16.39
CA TYR A 65 -5.44 -2.33 -16.53
C TYR A 65 -6.76 -2.54 -15.77
N PRO A 66 -7.92 -2.19 -16.33
CA PRO A 66 -9.22 -2.25 -15.63
C PRO A 66 -9.54 -3.66 -15.12
N LYS A 67 -9.19 -4.69 -15.88
CA LYS A 67 -9.46 -6.10 -15.52
C LYS A 67 -8.85 -6.55 -14.19
N GLN A 68 -7.82 -5.84 -13.68
CA GLN A 68 -7.22 -6.16 -12.39
C GLN A 68 -8.16 -5.88 -11.20
N VAL A 69 -9.09 -4.95 -11.36
CA VAL A 69 -9.99 -4.48 -10.31
C VAL A 69 -11.44 -4.92 -10.51
N ILE A 70 -11.75 -5.61 -11.61
CA ILE A 70 -13.11 -6.02 -11.96
C ILE A 70 -13.35 -7.46 -11.50
N ASN A 71 -14.37 -7.66 -10.67
CA ASN A 71 -14.81 -8.98 -10.26
C ASN A 71 -16.23 -8.94 -9.68
N ASN A 72 -17.24 -9.22 -10.54
CA ASN A 72 -18.64 -9.21 -10.13
C ASN A 72 -18.95 -10.15 -8.96
N SER A 73 -18.28 -11.31 -8.86
CA SER A 73 -18.53 -12.28 -7.79
C SER A 73 -18.10 -11.81 -6.41
N LYS A 74 -17.31 -10.73 -6.35
CA LYS A 74 -16.84 -10.09 -5.11
C LYS A 74 -17.46 -8.73 -4.85
N VAL A 75 -18.51 -8.40 -5.57
CA VAL A 75 -19.34 -7.22 -5.34
C VAL A 75 -20.72 -7.69 -4.95
N SER A 76 -21.14 -7.43 -3.71
CA SER A 76 -22.47 -7.77 -3.22
C SER A 76 -23.46 -6.63 -3.57
N ASP A 77 -23.61 -5.69 -2.65
CA ASP A 77 -24.57 -4.58 -2.81
C ASP A 77 -23.91 -3.34 -3.44
N HIS A 78 -22.67 -3.07 -3.08
CA HIS A 78 -21.92 -1.89 -3.55
C HIS A 78 -20.49 -2.28 -3.93
N HIS A 79 -20.02 -1.68 -5.03
CA HIS A 79 -18.63 -1.82 -5.46
C HIS A 79 -17.67 -1.02 -4.56
N ALA A 80 -16.37 -1.18 -4.79
CA ALA A 80 -15.32 -0.46 -4.05
C ALA A 80 -15.50 1.05 -4.11
N ILE A 81 -15.02 1.75 -3.06
CA ILE A 81 -15.03 3.22 -3.01
C ILE A 81 -14.03 3.77 -4.03
N ILE A 82 -14.53 4.58 -4.97
CA ILE A 82 -13.72 5.27 -5.97
C ILE A 82 -14.12 6.74 -6.07
N PRO A 83 -13.22 7.62 -6.55
CA PRO A 83 -13.62 8.99 -6.87
C PRO A 83 -14.61 9.00 -8.03
N THR A 84 -15.48 9.99 -8.06
CA THR A 84 -16.40 10.25 -9.16
C THR A 84 -15.79 11.26 -10.14
N VAL A 85 -16.41 11.39 -11.32
CA VAL A 85 -16.00 12.40 -12.30
C VAL A 85 -16.12 13.84 -11.76
N ASN A 86 -17.02 14.08 -10.80
CA ASN A 86 -17.23 15.41 -10.21
C ASN A 86 -15.99 15.97 -9.50
N VAL A 87 -15.02 15.12 -9.14
CA VAL A 87 -13.74 15.55 -8.58
C VAL A 87 -12.97 16.47 -9.54
N VAL A 88 -13.20 16.34 -10.85
CA VAL A 88 -12.53 17.18 -11.86
C VAL A 88 -12.88 18.64 -11.68
N ASP A 89 -14.15 18.93 -11.44
CA ASP A 89 -14.70 20.29 -11.33
C ASP A 89 -14.66 20.82 -9.89
N ALA A 90 -14.40 19.97 -8.90
CA ALA A 90 -14.35 20.36 -7.49
C ALA A 90 -13.15 21.26 -7.19
N ASP A 91 -13.37 22.33 -6.42
CA ASP A 91 -12.28 23.11 -5.86
C ASP A 91 -11.70 22.39 -4.61
N PHE A 92 -10.49 21.90 -4.77
CA PHE A 92 -9.79 21.22 -3.68
C PHE A 92 -9.51 22.14 -2.49
N GLY A 93 -9.32 23.44 -2.74
CA GLY A 93 -9.04 24.43 -1.70
C GLY A 93 -10.22 24.67 -0.76
N GLU A 94 -11.43 24.44 -1.23
CA GLU A 94 -12.66 24.60 -0.43
C GLU A 94 -12.97 23.37 0.46
N LEU A 95 -12.31 22.24 0.20
CA LEU A 95 -12.51 21.04 1.03
C LEU A 95 -11.73 21.13 2.34
N PRO A 96 -12.31 20.70 3.47
CA PRO A 96 -11.56 20.50 4.71
C PRO A 96 -10.32 19.61 4.50
N SER A 97 -9.23 19.90 5.19
CA SER A 97 -7.95 19.19 4.98
C SER A 97 -8.03 17.69 5.20
N GLY A 98 -8.90 17.21 6.09
CA GLY A 98 -9.15 15.78 6.29
C GLY A 98 -9.79 15.13 5.08
N GLU A 99 -10.77 15.79 4.46
CA GLU A 99 -11.43 15.32 3.25
C GLU A 99 -10.47 15.32 2.05
N GLN A 100 -9.64 16.38 1.89
CA GLN A 100 -8.61 16.43 0.85
C GLN A 100 -7.68 15.22 0.95
N LYS A 101 -7.20 14.90 2.15
CA LYS A 101 -6.30 13.78 2.40
C LYS A 101 -6.96 12.44 2.12
N VAL A 102 -8.21 12.24 2.53
CA VAL A 102 -8.96 11.00 2.29
C VAL A 102 -9.24 10.84 0.78
N LEU A 103 -9.65 11.91 0.08
CA LEU A 103 -9.88 11.88 -1.36
C LEU A 103 -8.59 11.57 -2.13
N SER A 104 -7.46 12.18 -1.72
CA SER A 104 -6.13 11.85 -2.28
C SER A 104 -5.78 10.38 -2.08
N LEU A 105 -6.04 9.84 -0.89
CA LEU A 105 -5.78 8.43 -0.60
C LEU A 105 -6.64 7.49 -1.44
N ILE A 106 -7.94 7.76 -1.58
CA ILE A 106 -8.87 6.97 -2.41
C ILE A 106 -8.41 7.00 -3.87
N THR A 107 -8.05 8.20 -4.38
CA THR A 107 -7.55 8.37 -5.75
C THR A 107 -6.23 7.63 -5.96
N ALA A 108 -5.28 7.76 -5.03
CA ALA A 108 -4.00 7.06 -5.09
C ALA A 108 -4.19 5.54 -5.12
N ARG A 109 -5.16 5.02 -4.35
CA ARG A 109 -5.49 3.59 -4.34
C ARG A 109 -6.11 3.11 -5.64
N LEU A 110 -7.05 3.85 -6.22
CA LEU A 110 -7.62 3.52 -7.53
C LEU A 110 -6.53 3.47 -8.60
N LEU A 111 -5.75 4.54 -8.74
CA LEU A 111 -4.72 4.62 -9.77
C LEU A 111 -3.62 3.56 -9.56
N SER A 112 -3.24 3.28 -8.31
CA SER A 112 -2.28 2.23 -8.00
C SER A 112 -2.81 0.85 -8.34
N ALA A 113 -4.08 0.57 -8.08
CA ALA A 113 -4.71 -0.72 -8.39
C ALA A 113 -4.85 -0.96 -9.90
N LEU A 114 -4.92 0.11 -10.69
CA LEU A 114 -4.99 0.07 -12.15
C LEU A 114 -3.61 0.04 -12.82
N GLY A 115 -2.55 0.41 -12.10
CA GLY A 115 -1.20 0.60 -12.63
C GLY A 115 -0.40 -0.70 -12.82
N ASN A 116 0.81 -0.54 -13.32
CA ASN A 116 1.75 -1.65 -13.46
C ASN A 116 2.08 -2.29 -12.11
N PRO A 117 2.34 -3.60 -12.07
CA PRO A 117 2.83 -4.25 -10.87
C PRO A 117 4.21 -3.70 -10.47
N ALA A 118 4.47 -3.63 -9.17
CA ALA A 118 5.81 -3.41 -8.67
C ALA A 118 6.61 -4.72 -8.78
N VAL A 119 7.81 -4.65 -9.36
CA VAL A 119 8.71 -5.80 -9.51
C VAL A 119 9.87 -5.64 -8.54
N ARG A 120 10.13 -6.68 -7.78
CA ARG A 120 11.26 -6.74 -6.85
C ARG A 120 12.08 -8.00 -7.07
N ASN A 121 13.37 -7.90 -6.86
CA ASN A 121 14.25 -9.06 -6.75
C ASN A 121 14.37 -9.42 -5.28
N GLU A 122 14.20 -10.70 -4.96
CA GLU A 122 14.45 -11.25 -3.63
C GLU A 122 15.49 -12.37 -3.76
N VAL A 123 16.44 -12.37 -2.85
CA VAL A 123 17.48 -13.42 -2.78
C VAL A 123 17.53 -13.93 -1.34
N ASP A 124 17.38 -15.22 -1.20
CA ASP A 124 17.58 -15.96 0.04
C ASP A 124 18.86 -16.79 -0.07
N VAL A 125 19.71 -16.66 0.94
CA VAL A 125 20.98 -17.40 1.02
C VAL A 125 21.03 -18.17 2.33
N GLU A 126 21.46 -19.41 2.26
CA GLU A 126 21.71 -20.24 3.42
C GLU A 126 23.19 -20.68 3.45
N PHE A 127 23.82 -20.52 4.60
CA PHE A 127 25.17 -21.01 4.88
C PHE A 127 25.09 -22.06 5.98
N THR A 128 25.77 -23.17 5.81
CA THR A 128 25.94 -24.18 6.86
C THR A 128 27.34 -24.09 7.42
N CYS A 129 27.45 -23.94 8.72
CA CYS A 129 28.73 -23.95 9.43
C CYS A 129 28.58 -24.76 10.75
N ALA A 130 29.35 -25.83 10.90
CA ALA A 130 29.32 -26.68 12.09
C ALA A 130 27.90 -27.07 12.53
N ASP A 131 27.11 -27.66 11.64
CA ASP A 131 25.72 -28.09 11.84
C ASP A 131 24.70 -26.95 12.15
N THR A 132 25.12 -25.71 12.05
CA THR A 132 24.26 -24.53 12.23
C THR A 132 23.98 -23.88 10.88
N VAL A 133 22.69 -23.55 10.62
CA VAL A 133 22.28 -22.87 9.41
C VAL A 133 22.11 -21.38 9.66
N PHE A 134 22.84 -20.58 8.90
CA PHE A 134 22.72 -19.12 8.89
C PHE A 134 21.96 -18.70 7.63
N ARG A 135 21.01 -17.77 7.78
CA ARG A 135 20.18 -17.28 6.68
C ARG A 135 20.35 -15.79 6.48
N ALA A 136 20.53 -15.38 5.24
CA ALA A 136 20.52 -13.98 4.84
C ALA A 136 19.47 -13.77 3.74
N LYS A 137 18.75 -12.66 3.82
CA LYS A 137 17.74 -12.26 2.84
C LYS A 137 18.02 -10.84 2.39
N ALA A 138 18.04 -10.65 1.09
CA ALA A 138 18.15 -9.32 0.51
C ALA A 138 17.08 -9.11 -0.55
N LYS A 139 16.59 -7.87 -0.67
CA LYS A 139 15.56 -7.50 -1.64
C LYS A 139 15.78 -6.09 -2.15
N ASN A 140 15.54 -5.87 -3.44
CA ASN A 140 15.47 -4.53 -4.00
C ASN A 140 14.27 -4.37 -4.92
N ILE A 141 13.82 -3.15 -5.12
CA ILE A 141 12.78 -2.80 -6.06
C ILE A 141 13.44 -2.60 -7.42
N ARG A 142 13.12 -3.48 -8.39
CA ARG A 142 13.55 -3.36 -9.78
C ARG A 142 12.69 -2.36 -10.55
N GLU A 143 11.38 -2.43 -10.38
CA GLU A 143 10.40 -1.56 -11.01
C GLU A 143 9.41 -1.07 -9.96
N LYS A 144 9.26 0.24 -9.79
CA LYS A 144 8.36 0.82 -8.79
C LYS A 144 6.89 0.51 -9.06
N GLY A 145 6.49 0.46 -10.36
CA GLY A 145 5.13 0.19 -10.74
C GLY A 145 4.12 1.10 -10.00
N TRP A 146 3.07 0.52 -9.43
CA TRP A 146 2.03 1.24 -8.70
C TRP A 146 2.53 2.08 -7.51
N ARG A 147 3.70 1.76 -6.95
CA ARG A 147 4.28 2.51 -5.83
C ARG A 147 4.65 3.94 -6.23
N ASP A 148 5.07 4.15 -7.48
CA ASP A 148 5.39 5.47 -8.00
C ASP A 148 4.18 6.41 -7.98
N ILE A 149 3.01 5.88 -8.33
CA ILE A 149 1.73 6.62 -8.30
C ILE A 149 1.37 7.00 -6.85
N GLN A 150 1.46 6.03 -5.93
CA GLN A 150 1.16 6.26 -4.53
C GLN A 150 2.10 7.30 -3.91
N GLU A 151 3.40 7.17 -4.15
CA GLU A 151 4.40 8.14 -3.67
C GLU A 151 4.12 9.56 -4.18
N TRP A 152 3.76 9.69 -5.46
CA TRP A 152 3.45 10.98 -6.06
C TRP A 152 2.23 11.66 -5.41
N ILE A 153 1.11 10.96 -5.35
CA ILE A 153 -0.17 11.53 -4.89
C ILE A 153 -0.14 11.79 -3.37
N MET A 154 0.50 10.91 -2.62
CA MET A 154 0.62 11.03 -1.16
C MET A 154 1.78 11.91 -0.70
N GLY A 155 2.52 12.53 -1.65
CA GLY A 155 3.61 13.46 -1.33
C GLY A 155 4.81 12.81 -0.63
N GLY A 156 5.14 11.56 -0.97
CA GLY A 156 6.23 10.83 -0.31
C GLY A 156 5.93 10.39 1.12
N SER A 157 4.81 10.83 1.70
CA SER A 157 4.39 10.47 3.06
C SER A 157 4.10 8.97 3.24
N ALA A 158 3.95 8.24 2.13
CA ALA A 158 3.78 6.78 2.17
C ALA A 158 5.05 6.04 2.64
N GLU A 159 6.21 6.69 2.59
CA GLU A 159 7.48 6.16 3.10
C GLU A 159 7.97 6.87 4.38
N SER A 160 7.32 7.97 4.81
CA SER A 160 7.76 8.76 5.97
C SER A 160 7.44 8.16 7.33
N THR A 161 6.83 6.98 7.40
CA THR A 161 6.91 6.11 8.57
C THR A 161 8.23 5.30 8.60
N ASP A 162 9.10 5.53 7.60
CA ASP A 162 10.46 5.00 7.61
C ASP A 162 11.23 5.72 8.75
N SER A 163 11.25 5.09 9.90
CA SER A 163 12.16 5.42 10.99
C SER A 163 13.62 5.42 10.47
N GLU A 164 14.54 6.04 11.20
CA GLU A 164 15.98 5.94 10.88
C GLU A 164 16.42 4.47 10.66
N ASN A 165 15.73 3.52 11.28
CA ASN A 165 15.92 2.09 11.09
C ASN A 165 15.63 1.65 9.64
N ASP A 166 14.57 2.15 9.00
CA ASP A 166 14.22 1.75 7.63
C ASP A 166 15.21 2.31 6.59
N ARG A 167 15.83 3.47 6.86
CA ARG A 167 16.91 4.02 6.01
C ARG A 167 18.19 3.21 6.14
N LYS A 168 18.54 2.76 7.35
CA LYS A 168 19.64 1.83 7.58
C LYS A 168 19.38 0.49 6.91
N GLU A 169 18.16 -0.05 7.05
CA GLU A 169 17.76 -1.29 6.40
C GLU A 169 17.84 -1.23 4.86
N LYS A 170 17.51 -0.08 4.24
CA LYS A 170 17.66 0.13 2.79
C LYS A 170 19.12 0.15 2.35
N SER A 171 20.02 0.80 3.12
CA SER A 171 21.46 0.82 2.84
C SER A 171 22.07 -0.58 3.02
N GLU A 172 21.79 -1.24 4.14
CA GLU A 172 22.26 -2.59 4.44
C GLU A 172 21.78 -3.61 3.42
N ASN A 173 20.55 -3.50 2.92
CA ASN A 173 20.03 -4.35 1.86
C ASN A 173 20.77 -4.18 0.53
N ALA A 174 21.19 -2.97 0.15
CA ALA A 174 21.93 -2.72 -1.08
C ALA A 174 23.33 -3.34 -1.01
N ASP A 175 24.03 -3.15 0.10
CA ASP A 175 25.36 -3.73 0.35
C ASP A 175 25.28 -5.25 0.44
N MET A 176 24.26 -5.80 1.08
CA MET A 176 24.00 -7.24 1.17
C MET A 176 23.73 -7.86 -0.21
N LEU A 177 22.94 -7.20 -1.06
CA LEU A 177 22.71 -7.66 -2.44
C LEU A 177 23.99 -7.69 -3.26
N ALA A 178 24.86 -6.69 -3.14
CA ALA A 178 26.14 -6.66 -3.80
C ALA A 178 27.04 -7.82 -3.33
N CYS A 179 27.08 -8.09 -2.03
CA CYS A 179 27.80 -9.23 -1.47
C CYS A 179 27.23 -10.57 -1.97
N ILE A 180 25.91 -10.74 -1.90
CA ILE A 180 25.25 -12.00 -2.32
C ILE A 180 25.49 -12.30 -3.80
N ALA A 181 25.54 -11.26 -4.65
CA ALA A 181 25.80 -11.44 -6.09
C ALA A 181 27.17 -12.06 -6.41
N THR A 182 28.11 -12.02 -5.46
CA THR A 182 29.45 -12.64 -5.61
C THR A 182 29.50 -14.08 -5.16
N LEU A 183 28.42 -14.58 -4.53
CA LEU A 183 28.38 -15.94 -3.99
C LEU A 183 28.07 -16.97 -5.09
N THR A 184 28.65 -18.14 -4.95
CA THR A 184 28.41 -19.29 -5.82
C THR A 184 27.89 -20.44 -4.98
N ASN A 185 26.80 -21.05 -5.43
CA ASN A 185 26.20 -22.20 -4.74
C ASN A 185 27.20 -23.37 -4.61
N GLY A 186 27.23 -23.98 -3.44
CA GLY A 186 28.10 -25.10 -3.11
C GLY A 186 29.57 -24.74 -2.84
N LYS A 187 29.95 -23.46 -2.90
CA LYS A 187 31.31 -23.00 -2.59
C LYS A 187 31.44 -22.68 -1.10
N SER A 188 32.60 -23.05 -0.52
CA SER A 188 32.93 -22.70 0.87
C SER A 188 33.55 -21.30 0.94
N TYR A 189 33.16 -20.55 1.95
CA TYR A 189 33.65 -19.20 2.24
C TYR A 189 34.21 -19.13 3.66
N PRO A 190 35.34 -18.46 3.88
CA PRO A 190 35.90 -18.33 5.23
C PRO A 190 35.02 -17.42 6.09
N LEU A 191 34.71 -17.83 7.30
CA LEU A 191 34.08 -16.98 8.30
C LEU A 191 35.09 -15.94 8.77
N GLN A 192 34.77 -14.65 8.63
CA GLN A 192 35.63 -13.54 9.02
C GLN A 192 34.94 -12.71 10.10
N ASN A 193 35.69 -12.36 11.16
CA ASN A 193 35.28 -11.44 12.20
C ASN A 193 33.86 -11.70 12.76
N PRO A 194 33.53 -12.89 13.28
CA PRO A 194 32.23 -13.15 13.86
C PRO A 194 31.99 -12.18 15.03
N LYS A 195 30.84 -11.54 15.07
CA LYS A 195 30.40 -10.71 16.18
C LYS A 195 29.18 -11.32 16.81
N MET A 196 29.15 -11.36 18.12
CA MET A 196 27.96 -11.66 18.89
C MET A 196 27.32 -10.34 19.31
N GLU A 197 26.08 -10.12 18.92
CA GLU A 197 25.30 -8.95 19.32
C GLU A 197 24.21 -9.38 20.30
N GLU A 198 24.18 -8.72 21.45
CA GLU A 198 23.10 -8.90 22.41
C GLU A 198 21.91 -8.02 21.99
N GLY A 199 20.76 -8.64 21.85
CA GLY A 199 19.51 -7.96 21.56
C GLY A 199 18.47 -8.19 22.65
N LYS A 200 17.60 -7.22 22.86
CA LYS A 200 16.41 -7.38 23.71
C LYS A 200 15.18 -7.54 22.85
N THR A 201 14.37 -8.55 23.15
CA THR A 201 13.05 -8.67 22.54
C THR A 201 12.17 -7.51 22.97
N THR A 202 11.48 -6.90 22.02
CA THR A 202 10.48 -5.87 22.32
C THR A 202 9.10 -6.50 22.48
N PRO A 203 8.25 -6.00 23.40
CA PRO A 203 6.88 -6.46 23.51
C PRO A 203 6.12 -6.18 22.20
N LYS A 204 5.05 -6.94 21.97
CA LYS A 204 4.15 -6.65 20.84
C LYS A 204 3.61 -5.23 20.97
N LYS A 205 3.47 -4.54 19.84
CA LYS A 205 2.86 -3.19 19.80
C LYS A 205 1.45 -3.23 20.41
N HIS A 206 1.08 -2.16 21.10
CA HIS A 206 -0.28 -2.00 21.59
C HIS A 206 -1.30 -2.10 20.45
N PHE A 207 -2.52 -2.52 20.77
CA PHE A 207 -3.61 -2.55 19.79
C PHE A 207 -3.88 -1.13 19.31
N THR A 208 -3.89 -0.97 18.00
CA THR A 208 -4.41 0.19 17.30
C THR A 208 -5.69 -0.23 16.59
N ASP A 209 -6.50 0.72 16.13
CA ASP A 209 -7.71 0.44 15.34
C ASP A 209 -7.42 -0.49 14.15
N VAL A 210 -6.26 -0.33 13.52
CA VAL A 210 -5.80 -1.17 12.41
C VAL A 210 -5.59 -2.63 12.86
N ILE A 211 -4.82 -2.83 13.93
CA ILE A 211 -4.52 -4.17 14.45
C ILE A 211 -5.79 -4.85 14.95
N PHE A 212 -6.70 -4.08 15.54
CA PHE A 212 -7.98 -4.59 15.99
C PHE A 212 -8.87 -5.06 14.82
N CYS A 213 -8.98 -4.28 13.76
CA CYS A 213 -9.70 -4.64 12.54
C CYS A 213 -9.09 -5.89 11.87
N GLU A 214 -7.76 -5.98 11.78
CA GLU A 214 -7.08 -7.16 11.24
C GLU A 214 -7.37 -8.43 12.05
N ARG A 215 -7.43 -8.33 13.38
CA ARG A 215 -7.76 -9.47 14.23
C ARG A 215 -9.22 -9.89 14.13
N LYS A 216 -10.18 -8.97 13.99
CA LYS A 216 -11.59 -9.31 13.77
C LYS A 216 -11.77 -10.15 12.50
N GLU A 217 -11.14 -9.78 11.40
CA GLU A 217 -11.14 -10.56 10.16
C GLU A 217 -10.56 -11.99 10.37
N TRP A 218 -9.50 -12.10 11.17
CA TRP A 218 -8.85 -13.40 11.47
C TRP A 218 -9.70 -14.32 12.35
N ILE A 219 -10.51 -13.78 13.25
CA ILE A 219 -11.29 -14.54 14.24
C ILE A 219 -12.71 -14.81 13.72
N GLY A 220 -13.10 -14.25 12.55
CA GLY A 220 -14.43 -14.48 11.97
C GLY A 220 -15.57 -13.94 12.86
N ILE A 221 -15.33 -12.88 13.62
CA ILE A 221 -16.39 -12.22 14.39
C ILE A 221 -17.22 -11.40 13.42
N GLU A 222 -18.29 -11.99 12.92
CA GLU A 222 -19.37 -11.25 12.26
C GLU A 222 -20.03 -10.34 13.28
N GLU A 223 -20.12 -9.04 12.99
CA GLU A 223 -20.98 -8.14 13.73
C GLU A 223 -22.43 -8.58 13.49
N ARG A 224 -23.04 -9.21 14.48
CA ARG A 224 -24.50 -9.33 14.50
C ARG A 224 -25.04 -7.93 14.70
N SER A 225 -25.54 -7.34 13.62
CA SER A 225 -26.35 -6.13 13.66
C SER A 225 -27.58 -6.39 14.53
N SER A 226 -27.67 -5.67 15.62
CA SER A 226 -28.89 -5.55 16.44
C SER A 226 -29.76 -4.48 15.84
#